data_475ca45d1a7e2586cb96b38388934414
#
_entry.id   475ca45d1a7e2586cb96b38388934414
#
_cell.length_a   1.000
_cell.length_b   1.000
_cell.length_c   1.000
_cell.angle_alpha   90.00
_cell.angle_beta   90.00
_cell.angle_gamma   90.00
#
_symmetry.space_group_name_H-M   'P 1'
#
loop_
_entity.id
_entity.type
_entity.pdbx_description
1 polymer ?
#
loop_
_entity_poly.entity_id
_entity_poly.type
_entity_poly.pdbx_seq_one_letter_code
_entity_poly.pdbx_strand_id
1 'polypeptide(L)' 'MQRTEEFVEGIVIDICSRSFLLLSDQGDEKFVECDTVDQFMSVLDVVTSNLNDDQIEYADL' A
#
# COMPACT_ATOMS: atom_id res chain seq x y z
N MET A 1 -6.89 -11.74 20.88
CA MET A 1 -6.61 -11.30 20.14
C MET A 1 -6.43 -11.72 19.06
N GLN A 2 -6.59 -11.57 18.49
CA GLN A 2 -6.28 -12.03 17.46
C GLN A 2 -5.51 -11.34 16.79
N ARG A 3 -4.80 -11.55 16.40
CA ARG A 3 -3.99 -10.93 15.76
C ARG A 3 -3.92 -11.43 14.51
N THR A 4 -3.80 -10.65 13.66
CA THR A 4 -3.67 -11.14 12.36
C THR A 4 -2.28 -11.51 12.09
N GLU A 5 -2.11 -12.56 11.39
CA GLU A 5 -0.82 -13.00 10.96
C GLU A 5 -0.59 -12.67 9.50
N GLU A 6 -1.45 -11.88 8.93
CA GLU A 6 -1.34 -11.54 7.54
C GLU A 6 -0.29 -10.47 7.32
N PHE A 7 0.60 -10.68 6.38
CA PHE A 7 1.64 -9.70 6.05
C PHE A 7 1.39 -9.12 4.68
N VAL A 8 1.73 -7.85 4.54
CA VAL A 8 1.66 -7.22 3.23
C VAL A 8 2.86 -7.69 2.42
N GLU A 9 2.60 -8.41 1.36
CA GLU A 9 3.64 -8.94 0.50
C GLU A 9 4.09 -7.91 -0.52
N GLY A 10 3.20 -7.02 -0.91
CA GLY A 10 3.53 -5.99 -1.85
C GLY A 10 2.49 -4.91 -1.85
N ILE A 11 2.79 -3.81 -2.52
CA ILE A 11 1.88 -2.70 -2.62
C ILE A 11 2.05 -2.06 -3.99
N VAL A 12 0.93 -1.70 -4.59
CA VAL A 12 0.93 -0.93 -5.83
C VAL A 12 0.43 0.46 -5.51
N ILE A 13 1.21 1.47 -5.87
CA ILE A 13 0.92 2.86 -5.55
C ILE A 13 0.45 3.57 -6.81
N ASP A 14 -0.74 4.14 -6.77
CA ASP A 14 -1.28 4.89 -7.89
C ASP A 14 -1.33 6.36 -7.50
N ILE A 15 -0.39 7.12 -7.98
CA ILE A 15 -0.26 8.53 -7.63
C ILE A 15 -1.40 9.34 -8.22
N CYS A 16 -1.84 8.98 -9.41
CA CYS A 16 -2.88 9.76 -10.08
C CYS A 16 -4.20 9.70 -9.34
N SER A 17 -4.56 8.53 -8.82
CA SER A 17 -5.82 8.40 -8.09
C SER A 17 -5.61 8.45 -6.58
N ARG A 18 -4.41 8.69 -6.13
CA ARG A 18 -4.08 8.77 -4.71
C ARG A 18 -4.58 7.53 -3.97
N SER A 19 -4.22 6.39 -4.49
CA SER A 19 -4.69 5.13 -3.92
C SER A 19 -3.58 4.11 -3.83
N PHE A 20 -3.83 3.09 -3.03
CA PHE A 20 -2.90 2.01 -2.82
C PHE A 20 -3.63 0.69 -2.94
N LEU A 21 -2.98 -0.28 -3.56
CA LEU A 21 -3.49 -1.65 -3.58
C LEU A 21 -2.53 -2.50 -2.77
N LEU A 22 -3.01 -3.01 -1.66
CA LEU A 22 -2.20 -3.83 -0.76
C LEU A 22 -2.40 -5.29 -1.10
N LEU A 23 -1.29 -5.99 -1.25
CA LEU A 23 -1.32 -7.41 -1.59
C LEU A 23 -0.78 -8.19 -0.41
N SER A 24 -1.56 -9.14 0.10
CA SER A 24 -1.15 -9.93 1.25
C SER A 24 -0.50 -11.22 0.77
N ASP A 25 0.22 -11.85 1.69
CA ASP A 25 0.86 -13.12 1.39
C ASP A 25 -0.15 -14.25 1.28
N GLN A 26 -1.41 -14.00 1.60
CA GLN A 26 -2.46 -14.98 1.48
C GLN A 26 -3.29 -14.79 0.22
N GLY A 27 -2.87 -13.87 -0.64
CA GLY A 27 -3.54 -13.66 -1.89
C GLY A 27 -4.69 -12.66 -1.85
N ASP A 28 -4.89 -12.01 -0.72
CA ASP A 28 -5.93 -11.02 -0.60
C ASP A 28 -5.45 -9.67 -1.09
N GLU A 29 -6.39 -8.87 -1.56
CA GLU A 29 -6.10 -7.52 -2.02
C GLU A 29 -6.97 -6.55 -1.24
N LYS A 30 -6.39 -5.41 -0.89
CA LYS A 30 -7.13 -4.37 -0.21
C LYS A 30 -6.83 -3.05 -0.89
N PHE A 31 -7.89 -2.37 -1.29
CA PHE A 31 -7.76 -1.09 -1.97
C PHE A 31 -7.99 0.04 -0.98
N VAL A 32 -7.07 0.98 -0.93
CA VAL A 32 -7.15 2.12 -0.03
C VAL A 32 -7.09 3.38 -0.86
N GLU A 33 -8.11 4.22 -0.71
CA GLU A 33 -8.19 5.48 -1.42
C GLU A 33 -8.03 6.63 -0.44
N CYS A 34 -7.23 7.62 -0.80
CA CYS A 34 -7.00 8.77 0.06
C CYS A 34 -7.74 9.97 -0.50
N ASP A 35 -8.33 10.76 0.39
CA ASP A 35 -9.12 11.91 0.00
C ASP A 35 -8.25 13.13 -0.35
N THR A 36 -7.10 13.24 0.30
CA THR A 36 -6.25 14.40 0.09
C THR A 36 -4.83 13.97 -0.21
N VAL A 37 -4.08 14.87 -0.79
CA VAL A 37 -2.65 14.62 -1.07
C VAL A 37 -1.89 14.45 0.24
N ASP A 38 -2.22 15.23 1.25
CA ASP A 38 -1.56 15.11 2.54
C ASP A 38 -1.74 13.71 3.12
N GLN A 39 -2.95 13.20 3.04
CA GLN A 39 -3.23 11.88 3.54
C GLN A 39 -2.46 10.84 2.72
N PHE A 40 -2.44 11.01 1.41
CA PHE A 40 -1.73 10.10 0.54
C PHE A 40 -0.24 10.07 0.88
N MET A 41 0.36 11.25 1.07
CA MET A 41 1.78 11.32 1.37
C MET A 41 2.09 10.72 2.73
N SER A 42 1.21 10.86 3.70
CA SER A 42 1.40 10.27 5.01
C SER A 42 1.43 8.74 4.93
N VAL A 43 0.49 8.17 4.20
CA VAL A 43 0.44 6.72 4.01
C VAL A 43 1.66 6.26 3.22
N LEU A 44 2.01 7.00 2.19
CA LEU A 44 3.17 6.65 1.38
C LEU A 44 4.43 6.61 2.22
N ASP A 45 4.60 7.56 3.12
CA ASP A 45 5.76 7.61 3.97
C ASP A 45 5.83 6.37 4.88
N VAL A 46 4.71 5.99 5.46
CA VAL A 46 4.65 4.81 6.30
C VAL A 46 4.98 3.55 5.51
N VAL A 47 4.40 3.45 4.32
CA VAL A 47 4.60 2.27 3.48
C VAL A 47 6.05 2.15 3.06
N THR A 48 6.64 3.24 2.59
CA THR A 48 8.01 3.18 2.10
C THR A 48 9.01 2.99 3.24
N SER A 49 8.62 3.30 4.46
CA SER A 49 9.48 3.07 5.62
C SER A 49 9.44 1.63 6.09
N ASN A 50 8.35 0.92 5.80
CA ASN A 50 8.15 -0.43 6.32
C ASN A 50 8.35 -1.53 5.31
N LEU A 51 8.34 -1.21 4.03
CA LEU A 51 8.50 -2.20 2.97
C LEU A 51 9.78 -1.97 2.21
N ASN A 52 10.32 -3.05 1.67
CA ASN A 52 11.51 -2.96 0.82
C ASN A 52 11.12 -2.48 -0.57
N ASP A 53 12.11 -1.95 -1.29
CA ASP A 53 11.85 -1.42 -2.62
C ASP A 53 11.27 -2.46 -3.57
N ASP A 54 11.67 -3.70 -3.44
CA ASP A 54 11.17 -4.74 -4.33
C ASP A 54 9.74 -5.16 -4.01
N GLN A 55 9.19 -4.67 -2.90
CA GLN A 55 7.81 -4.91 -2.55
C GLN A 55 6.90 -3.77 -2.99
N ILE A 56 7.47 -2.70 -3.50
CA ILE A 56 6.72 -1.50 -3.84
C ILE A 56 6.73 -1.33 -5.34
N GLU A 57 5.52 -1.18 -5.92
CA GLU A 57 5.38 -0.91 -7.34
C GLU A 57 4.55 0.33 -7.54
N TYR A 58 4.87 1.08 -8.56
CA TYR A 58 4.08 2.25 -8.91
C TYR A 58 3.23 1.92 -10.12
N ALA A 59 1.96 2.26 -10.05
CA ALA A 59 1.08 2.04 -11.18
C ALA A 59 1.59 2.85 -12.38
N ASP A 60 1.60 2.20 -13.52
CA ASP A 60 2.07 2.83 -14.72
C ASP A 60 0.89 3.42 -15.47
N LEU A 61 1.02 4.61 -15.96
CA LEU A 61 -0.09 5.31 -16.61
C LEU A 61 -0.03 5.27 -18.13
#